data_be0db78110643292eba36b05f6fa22eb
#
_entry.id   be0db78110643292eba36b05f6fa22eb
#
_cell.length_a   1.000
_cell.length_b   1.000
_cell.length_c   1.000
_cell.angle_alpha   90.00
_cell.angle_beta   90.00
_cell.angle_gamma   90.00
#
_symmetry.space_group_name_H-M   'P 1'
#
loop_
_entity.id
_entity.type
_entity.pdbx_description
1 polymer ?
#
loop_
_entity_poly.entity_id
_entity_poly.type
_entity_poly.pdbx_seq_one_letter_code
_entity_poly.pdbx_strand_id
1 'polypeptide(L)'
;VPYHRKMYLAFKGHGAYLINNIEPDDNPTYDYARISSMMQRLPLESTRHDHLRVAVSRSHQTPETFEQIDRIRKTHPDLEIVEQGSSYKFCLLAEGTVDYYVRTTNTYEWDTAAGELILAEAGGKTVSFPDGQPLVYNKADLHNPWFEATSARCKL
;
A
#
# COMPACT_ATOMS: atom_id res chain seq x y z
N VAL A 1 11.12 5.88 0.26
CA VAL A 1 10.96 5.90 1.73
C VAL A 1 12.34 6.11 2.36
N PRO A 2 12.81 7.37 2.43
CA PRO A 2 14.23 7.66 2.78
C PRO A 2 14.65 7.11 4.16
N TYR A 3 13.77 7.25 5.16
CA TYR A 3 14.06 6.75 6.52
C TYR A 3 14.40 5.26 6.57
N HIS A 4 13.75 4.45 5.72
CA HIS A 4 14.00 3.01 5.62
C HIS A 4 15.00 2.65 4.52
N ARG A 5 15.57 3.64 3.81
CA ARG A 5 16.44 3.43 2.65
C ARG A 5 15.85 2.47 1.62
N LYS A 6 14.52 2.57 1.42
CA LYS A 6 13.75 1.75 0.49
C LYS A 6 13.25 2.59 -0.69
N MET A 7 13.29 2.02 -1.88
CA MET A 7 12.64 2.54 -3.07
C MET A 7 11.65 1.51 -3.60
N TYR A 8 10.47 1.97 -3.98
CA TYR A 8 9.46 1.13 -4.63
C TYR A 8 9.26 1.63 -6.05
N LEU A 9 9.21 0.71 -6.98
CA LEU A 9 9.05 0.96 -8.41
C LEU A 9 7.94 0.08 -8.94
N ALA A 10 7.14 0.61 -9.87
CA ALA A 10 6.18 -0.18 -10.62
C ALA A 10 6.13 0.30 -12.07
N PHE A 11 5.97 -0.65 -12.98
CA PHE A 11 5.77 -0.40 -14.39
C PHE A 11 4.49 -1.11 -14.81
N LYS A 12 3.55 -0.38 -15.39
CA LYS A 12 2.24 -0.94 -15.78
C LYS A 12 2.41 -2.17 -16.68
N GLY A 13 1.87 -3.31 -16.23
CA GLY A 13 1.96 -4.59 -16.92
C GLY A 13 3.29 -5.33 -16.74
N HIS A 14 4.23 -4.80 -15.93
CA HIS A 14 5.54 -5.41 -15.73
C HIS A 14 5.86 -5.74 -14.26
N GLY A 15 4.96 -5.38 -13.36
CA GLY A 15 5.07 -5.69 -11.94
C GLY A 15 5.63 -4.56 -11.09
N ALA A 16 5.64 -4.81 -9.79
CA ALA A 16 6.18 -3.91 -8.77
C ALA A 16 7.43 -4.52 -8.12
N TYR A 17 8.32 -3.64 -7.69
CA TYR A 17 9.63 -4.01 -7.17
C TYR A 17 10.02 -3.17 -5.96
N LEU A 18 10.76 -3.80 -5.05
CA LEU A 18 11.43 -3.18 -3.92
C LEU A 18 12.94 -3.17 -4.16
N ILE A 19 13.57 -2.04 -3.87
CA ILE A 19 15.03 -1.91 -3.75
C ILE A 19 15.34 -1.49 -2.32
N ASN A 20 16.16 -2.27 -1.65
CA ASN A 20 16.63 -1.99 -0.30
C ASN A 20 18.01 -1.32 -0.31
N ASN A 21 18.35 -0.65 0.79
CA ASN A 21 19.66 -0.05 1.04
C ASN A 21 20.05 1.02 -0.02
N ILE A 22 19.07 1.80 -0.47
CA ILE A 22 19.34 2.96 -1.32
C ILE A 22 20.05 4.01 -0.46
N GLU A 23 21.26 4.36 -0.86
CA GLU A 23 21.98 5.49 -0.28
C GLU A 23 21.74 6.74 -1.15
N PRO A 24 21.53 7.91 -0.49
CA PRO A 24 21.62 9.18 -1.20
C PRO A 24 23.05 9.31 -1.78
N ASP A 25 23.15 9.49 -3.07
CA ASP A 25 24.43 9.66 -3.75
C ASP A 25 24.38 11.00 -4.49
N ASP A 26 25.34 11.88 -4.21
CA ASP A 26 25.46 13.19 -4.85
C ASP A 26 25.89 13.08 -6.32
N ASN A 27 26.36 11.91 -6.74
CA ASN A 27 26.72 11.62 -8.12
C ASN A 27 26.14 10.27 -8.58
N PRO A 28 24.82 10.17 -8.76
CA PRO A 28 24.15 8.90 -9.03
C PRO A 28 24.45 8.41 -10.44
N THR A 29 25.39 7.50 -10.59
CA THR A 29 25.54 6.66 -11.78
C THR A 29 24.67 5.41 -11.66
N TYR A 30 23.35 5.61 -11.46
CA TYR A 30 22.39 4.53 -11.51
C TYR A 30 22.00 4.29 -12.97
N ASP A 31 22.70 3.37 -13.63
CA ASP A 31 22.22 2.83 -14.88
C ASP A 31 21.13 1.75 -14.65
N TYR A 32 20.43 1.41 -15.70
CA TYR A 32 19.36 0.40 -15.64
C TYR A 32 19.88 -0.97 -15.18
N ALA A 33 21.07 -1.37 -15.57
CA ALA A 33 21.64 -2.66 -15.19
C ALA A 33 21.87 -2.76 -13.68
N ARG A 34 22.41 -1.70 -13.07
CA ARG A 34 22.59 -1.61 -11.62
C ARG A 34 21.25 -1.63 -10.89
N ILE A 35 20.30 -0.79 -11.31
CA ILE A 35 18.96 -0.75 -10.67
C ILE A 35 18.29 -2.11 -10.79
N SER A 36 18.26 -2.72 -11.95
CA SER A 36 17.57 -3.99 -12.18
C SER A 36 18.17 -5.15 -11.37
N SER A 37 19.48 -5.14 -11.14
CA SER A 37 20.12 -6.16 -10.30
C SER A 37 19.75 -6.09 -8.81
N MET A 38 19.25 -4.93 -8.34
CA MET A 38 18.82 -4.70 -6.97
C MET A 38 17.31 -4.94 -6.76
N MET A 39 16.54 -5.07 -7.83
CA MET A 39 15.09 -5.20 -7.79
C MET A 39 14.66 -6.54 -7.20
N GLN A 40 13.83 -6.49 -6.17
CA GLN A 40 13.11 -7.65 -5.61
C GLN A 40 11.65 -7.53 -6.01
N ARG A 41 11.12 -8.54 -6.71
CA ARG A 41 9.72 -8.53 -7.15
C ARG A 41 8.76 -8.62 -5.97
N LEU A 42 7.70 -7.85 -6.02
CA LEU A 42 6.62 -7.86 -5.02
C LEU A 42 5.46 -8.79 -5.46
N PRO A 43 4.71 -9.40 -4.50
CA PRO A 43 4.94 -9.35 -3.06
C PRO A 43 6.10 -10.25 -2.60
N LEU A 44 6.69 -9.93 -1.43
CA LEU A 44 7.80 -10.70 -0.88
C LEU A 44 7.32 -12.01 -0.23
N GLU A 45 7.99 -13.13 -0.51
CA GLU A 45 7.66 -14.42 0.13
C GLU A 45 7.98 -14.41 1.65
N SER A 46 9.01 -13.67 2.06
CA SER A 46 9.42 -13.55 3.45
C SER A 46 8.42 -12.84 4.36
N THR A 47 7.39 -12.19 3.80
CA THR A 47 6.38 -11.45 4.57
C THR A 47 5.11 -12.26 4.85
N ARG A 48 5.07 -13.55 4.52
CA ARG A 48 3.91 -14.41 4.82
C ARG A 48 3.66 -14.50 6.32
N HIS A 49 2.39 -14.41 6.71
CA HIS A 49 1.90 -14.55 8.09
C HIS A 49 0.54 -15.26 8.09
N ASP A 50 0.14 -15.80 9.24
CA ASP A 50 -1.03 -16.66 9.36
C ASP A 50 -2.28 -15.93 9.85
N HIS A 51 -2.15 -14.69 10.35
CA HIS A 51 -3.23 -13.85 10.84
C HIS A 51 -3.39 -12.60 9.98
N LEU A 52 -4.58 -12.01 9.99
CA LEU A 52 -4.87 -10.79 9.22
C LEU A 52 -4.17 -9.58 9.84
N ARG A 53 -3.44 -8.81 9.07
CA ARG A 53 -2.76 -7.58 9.48
C ARG A 53 -3.41 -6.37 8.82
N VAL A 54 -3.96 -5.48 9.64
CA VAL A 54 -4.72 -4.29 9.21
C VAL A 54 -3.91 -3.03 9.43
N ALA A 55 -3.56 -2.34 8.36
CA ALA A 55 -2.88 -1.05 8.45
C ALA A 55 -3.86 0.07 8.77
N VAL A 56 -3.53 0.91 9.73
CA VAL A 56 -4.29 2.12 10.08
C VAL A 56 -3.40 3.36 10.04
N SER A 57 -4.02 4.52 9.85
CA SER A 57 -3.30 5.79 9.95
C SER A 57 -2.99 6.12 11.41
N ARG A 58 -1.77 6.58 11.70
CA ARG A 58 -1.38 7.03 13.05
C ARG A 58 -2.18 8.24 13.54
N SER A 59 -2.54 9.16 12.65
CA SER A 59 -3.06 10.49 12.99
C SER A 59 -4.44 10.79 12.41
N HIS A 60 -5.03 9.89 11.64
CA HIS A 60 -6.29 10.09 10.94
C HIS A 60 -7.14 8.84 11.06
N GLN A 61 -7.56 8.53 12.28
CA GLN A 61 -8.52 7.47 12.58
C GLN A 61 -9.87 8.13 12.87
N THR A 62 -10.94 7.58 12.33
CA THR A 62 -12.31 8.06 12.53
C THR A 62 -13.18 6.95 13.11
N PRO A 63 -14.38 7.27 13.64
CA PRO A 63 -15.33 6.25 14.07
C PRO A 63 -15.60 5.18 13.00
N GLU A 64 -15.72 5.61 11.72
CA GLU A 64 -15.99 4.70 10.60
C GLU A 64 -14.82 3.74 10.34
N THR A 65 -13.57 4.21 10.55
CA THR A 65 -12.39 3.32 10.51
C THR A 65 -12.50 2.21 11.56
N PHE A 66 -12.86 2.58 12.80
CA PHE A 66 -13.01 1.61 13.89
C PHE A 66 -14.19 0.67 13.66
N GLU A 67 -15.32 1.17 13.18
CA GLU A 67 -16.48 0.33 12.84
C GLU A 67 -16.12 -0.73 11.79
N GLN A 68 -15.34 -0.36 10.77
CA GLN A 68 -14.90 -1.31 9.75
C GLN A 68 -13.95 -2.36 10.34
N ILE A 69 -13.01 -1.96 11.19
CA ILE A 69 -12.10 -2.88 11.88
C ILE A 69 -12.90 -3.84 12.77
N ASP A 70 -13.89 -3.34 13.51
CA ASP A 70 -14.73 -4.16 14.39
C ASP A 70 -15.61 -5.15 13.60
N ARG A 71 -16.04 -4.80 12.39
CA ARG A 71 -16.70 -5.74 11.47
C ARG A 71 -15.76 -6.89 11.08
N ILE A 72 -14.54 -6.56 10.68
CA ILE A 72 -13.52 -7.54 10.31
C ILE A 72 -13.16 -8.44 11.50
N ARG A 73 -13.04 -7.86 12.70
CA ARG A 73 -12.70 -8.60 13.93
C ARG A 73 -13.73 -9.67 14.29
N LYS A 74 -14.99 -9.54 13.86
CA LYS A 74 -16.01 -10.58 14.08
C LYS A 74 -15.69 -11.91 13.38
N THR A 75 -15.00 -11.85 12.24
CA THR A 75 -14.57 -13.03 11.46
C THR A 75 -13.10 -13.35 11.63
N HIS A 76 -12.30 -12.36 12.04
CA HIS A 76 -10.85 -12.48 12.26
C HIS A 76 -10.50 -11.92 13.65
N PRO A 77 -10.81 -12.64 14.74
CA PRO A 77 -10.68 -12.13 16.10
C PRO A 77 -9.21 -11.87 16.51
N ASP A 78 -8.27 -12.52 15.87
CA ASP A 78 -6.82 -12.45 16.07
C ASP A 78 -6.12 -11.42 15.15
N LEU A 79 -6.89 -10.55 14.46
CA LEU A 79 -6.30 -9.54 13.60
C LEU A 79 -5.31 -8.64 14.35
N GLU A 80 -4.19 -8.34 13.72
CA GLU A 80 -3.17 -7.40 14.21
C GLU A 80 -3.36 -6.02 13.58
N ILE A 81 -3.28 -4.96 14.40
CA ILE A 81 -3.29 -3.58 13.93
C ILE A 81 -1.86 -3.09 13.75
N VAL A 82 -1.57 -2.55 12.57
CA VAL A 82 -0.28 -1.95 12.21
C VAL A 82 -0.48 -0.45 11.98
N GLU A 83 0.00 0.37 12.91
CA GLU A 83 -0.07 1.83 12.78
C GLU A 83 1.05 2.37 11.90
N GLN A 84 0.69 3.01 10.79
CA GLN A 84 1.65 3.58 9.86
C GLN A 84 1.16 4.91 9.29
N GLY A 85 2.03 5.92 9.26
CA GLY A 85 1.77 7.19 8.59
C GLY A 85 1.99 7.12 7.07
N SER A 86 1.56 8.16 6.36
CA SER A 86 1.83 8.38 4.93
C SER A 86 1.23 7.31 3.98
N SER A 87 1.41 7.53 2.68
CA SER A 87 1.13 6.57 1.59
C SER A 87 1.98 5.29 1.66
N TYR A 88 2.95 5.22 2.55
CA TYR A 88 3.79 4.03 2.77
C TYR A 88 2.96 2.76 3.07
N LYS A 89 1.73 2.90 3.56
CA LYS A 89 0.81 1.76 3.74
C LYS A 89 0.52 0.98 2.45
N PHE A 90 0.48 1.65 1.30
CA PHE A 90 0.38 0.97 0.00
C PHE A 90 1.60 0.09 -0.28
N CYS A 91 2.79 0.57 0.09
CA CYS A 91 4.01 -0.21 -0.06
C CYS A 91 4.02 -1.45 0.86
N LEU A 92 3.52 -1.32 2.09
CA LEU A 92 3.39 -2.46 3.01
C LEU A 92 2.39 -3.50 2.50
N LEU A 93 1.28 -3.07 1.89
CA LEU A 93 0.34 -3.97 1.19
C LEU A 93 1.00 -4.66 0.00
N ALA A 94 1.76 -3.91 -0.80
CA ALA A 94 2.48 -4.45 -1.95
C ALA A 94 3.59 -5.44 -1.55
N GLU A 95 4.27 -5.22 -0.42
CA GLU A 95 5.21 -6.19 0.17
C GLU A 95 4.49 -7.45 0.66
N GLY A 96 3.22 -7.37 1.02
CA GLY A 96 2.47 -8.40 1.75
C GLY A 96 2.77 -8.39 3.25
N THR A 97 3.30 -7.28 3.79
CA THR A 97 3.56 -7.08 5.22
C THR A 97 2.27 -6.80 5.99
N VAL A 98 1.28 -6.20 5.33
CA VAL A 98 -0.09 -6.03 5.81
C VAL A 98 -1.07 -6.47 4.73
N ASP A 99 -2.30 -6.77 5.13
CA ASP A 99 -3.31 -7.34 4.22
C ASP A 99 -4.38 -6.36 3.81
N TYR A 100 -4.78 -5.48 4.73
CA TYR A 100 -5.91 -4.59 4.55
C TYR A 100 -5.60 -3.18 5.06
N TYR A 101 -6.13 -2.19 4.37
CA TYR A 101 -6.09 -0.79 4.76
C TYR A 101 -7.39 -0.10 4.34
N VAL A 102 -8.03 0.62 5.26
CA VAL A 102 -9.19 1.46 4.98
C VAL A 102 -8.89 2.92 5.31
N ARG A 103 -9.35 3.82 4.46
CA ARG A 103 -9.21 5.26 4.62
C ARG A 103 -10.57 5.94 4.54
N THR A 104 -11.02 6.48 5.65
CA THR A 104 -12.32 7.17 5.83
C THR A 104 -12.16 8.66 6.10
N THR A 105 -11.05 9.24 5.65
CA THR A 105 -10.79 10.69 5.71
C THR A 105 -10.32 11.19 4.36
N ASN A 106 -10.39 12.49 4.15
CA ASN A 106 -10.03 13.12 2.90
C ASN A 106 -8.57 12.84 2.52
N THR A 107 -8.38 12.49 1.26
CA THR A 107 -7.10 12.41 0.57
C THR A 107 -7.25 12.96 -0.84
N TYR A 108 -6.13 13.19 -1.50
CA TYR A 108 -6.09 13.67 -2.87
C TYR A 108 -5.45 12.61 -3.77
N GLU A 109 -5.62 12.78 -5.07
CA GLU A 109 -5.08 11.85 -6.08
C GLU A 109 -3.58 11.62 -5.93
N TRP A 110 -2.80 12.66 -5.58
CA TRP A 110 -1.35 12.54 -5.38
C TRP A 110 -0.94 11.75 -4.12
N ASP A 111 -1.88 11.53 -3.19
CA ASP A 111 -1.65 10.68 -2.01
C ASP A 111 -1.75 9.19 -2.36
N THR A 112 -2.39 8.84 -3.45
CA THR A 112 -2.74 7.46 -3.78
C THR A 112 -2.17 6.96 -5.10
N ALA A 113 -2.06 7.80 -6.13
CA ALA A 113 -1.80 7.38 -7.51
C ALA A 113 -0.54 6.49 -7.66
N ALA A 114 0.60 6.89 -7.07
CA ALA A 114 1.81 6.09 -7.15
C ALA A 114 1.70 4.80 -6.32
N GLY A 115 1.14 4.91 -5.10
CA GLY A 115 0.96 3.77 -4.20
C GLY A 115 -0.01 2.72 -4.74
N GLU A 116 -1.10 3.17 -5.36
CA GLU A 116 -2.07 2.30 -6.01
C GLU A 116 -1.46 1.51 -7.17
N LEU A 117 -0.69 2.16 -8.06
CA LEU A 117 -0.01 1.45 -9.14
C LEU A 117 0.96 0.39 -8.59
N ILE A 118 1.76 0.73 -7.57
CA ILE A 118 2.67 -0.22 -6.92
C ILE A 118 1.89 -1.41 -6.36
N LEU A 119 0.77 -1.16 -5.68
CA LEU A 119 -0.05 -2.21 -5.11
C LEU A 119 -0.72 -3.07 -6.20
N ALA A 120 -1.29 -2.46 -7.23
CA ALA A 120 -1.94 -3.18 -8.33
C ALA A 120 -0.94 -4.08 -9.08
N GLU A 121 0.25 -3.59 -9.36
CA GLU A 121 1.31 -4.38 -10.03
C GLU A 121 1.93 -5.46 -9.12
N ALA A 122 1.73 -5.37 -7.80
CA ALA A 122 2.01 -6.44 -6.85
C ALA A 122 0.84 -7.43 -6.69
N GLY A 123 -0.26 -7.26 -7.44
CA GLY A 123 -1.44 -8.13 -7.44
C GLY A 123 -2.49 -7.77 -6.38
N GLY A 124 -2.34 -6.65 -5.68
CA GLY A 124 -3.34 -6.14 -4.76
C GLY A 124 -4.41 -5.29 -5.45
N LYS A 125 -5.31 -4.71 -4.67
CA LYS A 125 -6.45 -3.95 -5.18
C LYS A 125 -6.75 -2.74 -4.31
N THR A 126 -7.20 -1.64 -4.93
CA THR A 126 -7.75 -0.45 -4.26
C THR A 126 -9.11 -0.12 -4.86
N VAL A 127 -10.09 0.12 -4.01
CA VAL A 127 -11.46 0.48 -4.43
C VAL A 127 -12.04 1.56 -3.52
N SER A 128 -13.01 2.31 -4.02
CA SER A 128 -13.78 3.24 -3.21
C SER A 128 -14.54 2.50 -2.10
N PHE A 129 -14.73 3.16 -0.97
CA PHE A 129 -15.45 2.61 0.18
C PHE A 129 -16.65 3.50 0.50
N PRO A 130 -17.86 2.95 0.70
CA PRO A 130 -18.19 1.50 0.69
C PRO A 130 -18.54 0.93 -0.71
N ASP A 131 -18.48 1.71 -1.78
CA ASP A 131 -19.10 1.39 -3.08
C ASP A 131 -18.33 0.34 -3.91
N GLY A 132 -17.07 0.05 -3.56
CA GLY A 132 -16.26 -0.98 -4.20
C GLY A 132 -15.84 -0.70 -5.65
N GLN A 133 -15.92 0.57 -6.10
CA GLN A 133 -15.56 0.96 -7.46
C GLN A 133 -14.07 1.28 -7.58
N PRO A 134 -13.44 1.06 -8.74
CA PRO A 134 -12.06 1.50 -8.97
C PRO A 134 -11.90 3.00 -8.72
N LEU A 135 -10.78 3.42 -8.17
CA LEU A 135 -10.45 4.84 -8.08
C LEU A 135 -10.22 5.43 -9.48
N VAL A 136 -10.66 6.66 -9.66
CA VAL A 136 -10.50 7.41 -10.92
C VAL A 136 -9.54 8.56 -10.66
N TYR A 137 -8.62 8.76 -11.59
CA TYR A 137 -7.60 9.80 -11.52
C TYR A 137 -7.77 10.83 -12.64
N ASN A 138 -7.17 12.00 -12.45
CA ASN A 138 -7.25 13.14 -13.36
C ASN A 138 -8.66 13.68 -13.48
N LYS A 139 -9.36 13.77 -12.35
CA LYS A 139 -10.69 14.36 -12.22
C LYS A 139 -10.62 15.88 -12.13
N ALA A 140 -11.73 16.57 -12.38
CA ALA A 140 -11.85 18.01 -12.11
C ALA A 140 -11.74 18.32 -10.60
N ASP A 141 -12.39 17.51 -9.77
CA ASP A 141 -12.18 17.48 -8.32
C ASP A 141 -11.16 16.41 -7.98
N LEU A 142 -9.99 16.83 -7.49
CA LEU A 142 -8.87 15.94 -7.19
C LEU A 142 -8.97 15.21 -5.85
N HIS A 143 -10.08 15.39 -5.11
CA HIS A 143 -10.34 14.60 -3.90
C HIS A 143 -10.61 13.13 -4.25
N ASN A 144 -10.07 12.24 -3.44
CA ASN A 144 -10.44 10.83 -3.48
C ASN A 144 -11.72 10.60 -2.68
N PRO A 145 -12.57 9.65 -3.08
CA PRO A 145 -13.55 9.07 -2.18
C PRO A 145 -12.82 8.36 -1.03
N TRP A 146 -13.52 8.01 0.03
CA TRP A 146 -13.03 7.00 0.95
C TRP A 146 -12.69 5.73 0.18
N PHE A 147 -11.70 5.00 0.65
CA PHE A 147 -11.25 3.81 -0.05
C PHE A 147 -10.77 2.71 0.90
N GLU A 148 -10.77 1.52 0.37
CA GLU A 148 -10.09 0.37 0.97
C GLU A 148 -9.08 -0.22 -0.01
N ALA A 149 -8.03 -0.81 0.53
CA ALA A 149 -6.99 -1.46 -0.24
C ALA A 149 -6.60 -2.80 0.39
N THR A 150 -6.37 -3.80 -0.47
CA THR A 150 -6.05 -5.16 -0.07
C THR A 150 -4.77 -5.64 -0.73
N SER A 151 -3.94 -6.39 0.00
CA SER A 151 -2.79 -7.09 -0.58
C SER A 151 -3.24 -8.22 -1.51
N ALA A 152 -2.33 -8.70 -2.34
CA ALA A 152 -2.56 -9.89 -3.19
C ALA A 152 -2.93 -11.16 -2.39
N ARG A 153 -2.62 -11.19 -1.09
CA ARG A 153 -2.80 -12.33 -0.18
C ARG A 153 -3.96 -12.17 0.79
N CYS A 154 -4.63 -11.03 0.76
CA CYS A 154 -5.75 -10.73 1.64
C CYS A 154 -6.88 -11.76 1.46
N LYS A 155 -7.40 -12.28 2.58
CA LYS A 155 -8.47 -13.29 2.62
C LYS A 155 -9.75 -12.73 3.25
N LEU A 156 -10.03 -11.44 3.05
CA LEU A 156 -11.30 -10.81 3.44
C LEU A 156 -12.41 -11.12 2.45
#